data_f0411e9bd80c07419ccf6c9bf3c03b94
#
_entry.id   f0411e9bd80c07419ccf6c9bf3c03b94
#
_cell.length_a   1.000
_cell.length_b   1.000
_cell.length_c   1.000
_cell.angle_alpha   90.00
_cell.angle_beta   90.00
_cell.angle_gamma   90.00
#
_symmetry.space_group_name_H-M   'P 1'
#
loop_
_entity.id
_entity.type
_entity.pdbx_description
1 polymer ?
#
loop_
_entity_poly.entity_id
_entity_poly.type
_entity_poly.pdbx_seq_one_letter_code
_entity_poly.pdbx_strand_id
1 'polypeptide(L)'
;MKKRLYIDDLEKIKKFDIFLSHNSQDEEKIITFYKKLNKNGQVVYIDWVNDKYDLKREWCNTSTVDIIKERIKQSDVFVLYFSSKTLNSQWCAWELGYADAIGKKICIYFSEKIDRTIIPKFYSIYPELHLSENITIEVDKQSSIIFNDWKNRSS
;
A
#
# COMPACT_ATOMS: atom_id res chain seq x y z
N MET A 1 16.38 15.07 5.24
CA MET A 1 15.65 15.67 4.11
C MET A 1 15.11 14.57 3.21
N LYS A 2 13.80 14.47 3.09
CA LYS A 2 13.18 13.47 2.22
C LYS A 2 13.43 13.85 0.76
N LYS A 3 14.13 13.02 0.01
CA LYS A 3 14.30 13.22 -1.43
C LYS A 3 13.00 12.79 -2.10
N ARG A 4 12.18 13.76 -2.49
CA ARG A 4 10.99 13.52 -3.30
C ARG A 4 11.38 13.48 -4.77
N LEU A 5 10.95 12.47 -5.48
CA LEU A 5 11.08 12.43 -6.92
C LEU A 5 10.03 13.40 -7.52
N TYR A 6 10.43 14.09 -8.57
CA TYR A 6 9.49 14.91 -9.34
C TYR A 6 8.59 14.03 -10.21
N ILE A 7 7.41 14.52 -10.56
CA ILE A 7 6.47 13.80 -11.44
C ILE A 7 7.16 13.37 -12.74
N ASP A 8 8.00 14.23 -13.30
CA ASP A 8 8.76 13.93 -14.52
C ASP A 8 9.74 12.76 -14.35
N ASP A 9 10.28 12.59 -13.13
CA ASP A 9 11.13 11.43 -12.81
C ASP A 9 10.31 10.16 -12.63
N LEU A 10 9.07 10.28 -12.19
CA LEU A 10 8.15 9.15 -11.99
C LEU A 10 7.58 8.62 -13.31
N GLU A 11 7.45 9.47 -14.32
CA GLU A 11 7.08 9.03 -15.68
C GLU A 11 8.12 8.07 -16.27
N LYS A 12 9.38 8.16 -15.81
CA LYS A 12 10.45 7.23 -16.18
C LYS A 12 10.35 5.88 -15.46
N ILE A 13 9.71 5.86 -14.28
CA ILE A 13 9.43 4.63 -13.53
C ILE A 13 8.04 4.15 -13.94
N LYS A 14 7.97 3.32 -14.96
CA LYS A 14 6.70 2.85 -15.51
C LYS A 14 6.00 1.80 -14.66
N LYS A 15 6.66 1.25 -13.61
CA LYS A 15 6.14 0.13 -12.84
C LYS A 15 6.68 0.10 -11.41
N PHE A 16 5.75 -0.07 -10.47
CA PHE A 16 6.06 -0.36 -9.07
C PHE A 16 5.65 -1.79 -8.75
N ASP A 17 6.33 -2.42 -7.81
CA ASP A 17 5.87 -3.70 -7.26
C ASP A 17 4.68 -3.48 -6.33
N ILE A 18 4.74 -2.44 -5.52
CA ILE A 18 3.75 -2.16 -4.47
C ILE A 18 3.32 -0.70 -4.49
N PHE A 19 2.01 -0.48 -4.44
CA PHE A 19 1.42 0.79 -4.00
C PHE A 19 1.11 0.65 -2.50
N LEU A 20 1.76 1.44 -1.66
CA LEU A 20 1.57 1.39 -0.21
C LEU A 20 0.59 2.47 0.25
N SER A 21 -0.64 2.06 0.53
CA SER A 21 -1.66 2.92 1.12
C SER A 21 -1.52 2.96 2.64
N HIS A 22 -1.59 4.14 3.23
CA HIS A 22 -1.44 4.33 4.67
C HIS A 22 -2.05 5.65 5.12
N ASN A 23 -2.31 5.77 6.41
CA ASN A 23 -2.68 7.06 7.00
C ASN A 23 -1.44 7.91 7.23
N SER A 24 -1.53 9.20 6.90
CA SER A 24 -0.42 10.15 7.02
C SER A 24 0.14 10.29 8.44
N GLN A 25 -0.67 10.01 9.46
CA GLN A 25 -0.24 10.06 10.86
C GLN A 25 0.67 8.87 11.25
N ASP A 26 0.78 7.84 10.41
CA ASP A 26 1.66 6.69 10.62
C ASP A 26 3.05 6.86 10.01
N GLU A 27 3.43 8.05 9.60
CA GLU A 27 4.61 8.33 8.79
C GLU A 27 5.91 7.67 9.28
N GLU A 28 6.20 7.71 10.58
CA GLU A 28 7.41 7.10 11.14
C GLU A 28 7.41 5.58 11.00
N LYS A 29 6.27 4.96 11.28
CA LYS A 29 6.10 3.50 11.15
C LYS A 29 6.15 3.07 9.69
N ILE A 30 5.63 3.90 8.79
CA ILE A 30 5.67 3.66 7.35
C ILE A 30 7.09 3.70 6.82
N ILE A 31 7.95 4.59 7.27
CA ILE A 31 9.36 4.61 6.88
C ILE A 31 10.04 3.28 7.21
N THR A 32 9.82 2.78 8.42
CA THR A 32 10.38 1.49 8.85
C THR A 32 9.84 0.33 8.00
N PHE A 33 8.55 0.32 7.76
CA PHE A 33 7.89 -0.68 6.92
C PHE A 33 8.39 -0.64 5.48
N TYR A 34 8.47 0.54 4.90
CA TYR A 34 9.01 0.78 3.57
C TYR A 34 10.44 0.24 3.43
N LYS A 35 11.30 0.50 4.40
CA LYS A 35 12.69 0.01 4.39
C LYS A 35 12.75 -1.51 4.38
N LYS A 36 11.88 -2.18 5.14
CA LYS A 36 11.79 -3.64 5.15
C LYS A 36 11.35 -4.20 3.80
N LEU A 37 10.34 -3.60 3.17
CA LEU A 37 9.88 -4.01 1.85
C LEU A 37 10.97 -3.80 0.80
N ASN A 38 11.63 -2.66 0.83
CA ASN A 38 12.68 -2.30 -0.11
C ASN A 38 13.92 -3.21 0.02
N LYS A 39 14.28 -3.57 1.25
CA LYS A 39 15.36 -4.52 1.54
C LYS A 39 15.09 -5.91 0.94
N ASN A 40 13.83 -6.28 0.80
CA ASN A 40 13.40 -7.52 0.15
C ASN A 40 13.27 -7.39 -1.38
N GLY A 41 13.77 -6.30 -1.96
CA GLY A 41 13.82 -6.09 -3.41
C GLY A 41 12.55 -5.52 -4.03
N GLN A 42 11.57 -5.08 -3.22
CA GLN A 42 10.34 -4.50 -3.73
C GLN A 42 10.50 -3.01 -4.03
N VAL A 43 10.07 -2.58 -5.21
CA VAL A 43 9.97 -1.16 -5.58
C VAL A 43 8.61 -0.65 -5.11
N VAL A 44 8.61 0.21 -4.10
CA VAL A 44 7.40 0.65 -3.40
C VAL A 44 7.08 2.11 -3.72
N TYR A 45 5.84 2.38 -4.10
CA TYR A 45 5.33 3.73 -4.22
C TYR A 45 4.72 4.19 -2.90
N ILE A 46 5.15 5.35 -2.45
CA ILE A 46 4.54 6.11 -1.34
C ILE A 46 4.39 7.56 -1.80
N ASP A 47 3.18 8.12 -1.70
CA ASP A 47 2.86 9.43 -2.26
C ASP A 47 3.79 10.56 -1.78
N TRP A 48 4.07 10.66 -0.48
CA TRP A 48 4.92 11.72 0.06
C TRP A 48 6.43 11.49 -0.14
N VAL A 49 6.84 10.27 -0.54
CA VAL A 49 8.23 9.96 -0.90
C VAL A 49 8.48 10.19 -2.38
N ASN A 50 7.55 9.73 -3.22
CA ASN A 50 7.69 9.64 -4.66
C ASN A 50 7.16 10.85 -5.41
N ASP A 51 6.08 11.48 -4.94
CA ASP A 51 5.50 12.66 -5.55
C ASP A 51 5.91 13.94 -4.83
N LYS A 52 5.88 15.06 -5.57
CA LYS A 52 6.37 16.36 -5.10
C LYS A 52 5.56 16.92 -3.92
N TYR A 53 4.29 16.52 -3.83
CA TYR A 53 3.36 17.01 -2.83
C TYR A 53 2.79 15.84 -2.03
N ASP A 54 2.41 16.11 -0.79
CA ASP A 54 1.51 15.23 -0.07
C ASP A 54 0.11 15.40 -0.68
N LEU A 55 -0.16 14.60 -1.69
CA LEU A 55 -1.36 14.72 -2.51
C LEU A 55 -2.65 14.61 -1.72
N LYS A 56 -2.60 13.90 -0.59
CA LYS A 56 -3.79 13.59 0.21
C LYS A 56 -4.17 14.68 1.18
N ARG A 57 -3.20 15.47 1.64
CA ARG A 57 -3.42 16.44 2.72
C ARG A 57 -3.90 17.81 2.26
N GLU A 58 -3.30 18.33 1.22
CA GLU A 58 -3.42 19.75 0.90
C GLU A 58 -4.22 20.03 -0.36
N TRP A 59 -4.30 19.08 -1.29
CA TRP A 59 -4.81 19.33 -2.64
C TRP A 59 -5.68 18.19 -3.15
N CYS A 60 -6.84 18.00 -2.51
CA CYS A 60 -7.85 17.09 -3.05
C CYS A 60 -8.56 17.77 -4.23
N ASN A 61 -8.05 17.54 -5.43
CA ASN A 61 -8.68 17.97 -6.67
C ASN A 61 -8.59 16.84 -7.71
N THR A 62 -9.19 17.05 -8.88
CA THR A 62 -9.23 16.06 -9.96
C THR A 62 -7.84 15.58 -10.36
N SER A 63 -6.86 16.49 -10.46
CA SER A 63 -5.48 16.14 -10.82
C SER A 63 -4.83 15.23 -9.78
N THR A 64 -5.04 15.48 -8.48
CA THR A 64 -4.54 14.63 -7.39
C THR A 64 -5.11 13.21 -7.49
N VAL A 65 -6.41 13.11 -7.69
CA VAL A 65 -7.11 11.82 -7.84
C VAL A 65 -6.58 11.06 -9.05
N ASP A 66 -6.38 11.73 -10.17
CA ASP A 66 -5.88 11.12 -11.41
C ASP A 66 -4.44 10.59 -11.24
N ILE A 67 -3.58 11.32 -10.54
CA ILE A 67 -2.21 10.87 -10.23
C ILE A 67 -2.25 9.61 -9.37
N ILE A 68 -3.04 9.59 -8.32
CA ILE A 68 -3.16 8.42 -7.43
C ILE A 68 -3.69 7.21 -8.21
N LYS A 69 -4.72 7.38 -9.02
CA LYS A 69 -5.23 6.31 -9.90
C LYS A 69 -4.14 5.74 -10.80
N GLU A 70 -3.35 6.61 -11.41
CA GLU A 70 -2.26 6.19 -12.29
C GLU A 70 -1.19 5.41 -11.54
N ARG A 71 -0.81 5.83 -10.33
CA ARG A 71 0.17 5.13 -9.50
C ARG A 71 -0.33 3.75 -9.07
N ILE A 72 -1.62 3.62 -8.75
CA ILE A 72 -2.24 2.32 -8.46
C ILE A 72 -2.17 1.41 -9.70
N LYS A 73 -2.51 1.92 -10.88
CA LYS A 73 -2.41 1.18 -12.13
C LYS A 73 -0.99 0.70 -12.44
N GLN A 74 0.01 1.53 -12.15
CA GLN A 74 1.43 1.23 -12.39
C GLN A 74 2.01 0.23 -11.38
N SER A 75 1.27 -0.14 -10.36
CA SER A 75 1.71 -1.06 -9.32
C SER A 75 1.14 -2.47 -9.55
N ASP A 76 1.94 -3.48 -9.22
CA ASP A 76 1.49 -4.88 -9.33
C ASP A 76 0.53 -5.25 -8.20
N VAL A 77 0.81 -4.77 -7.00
CA VAL A 77 0.08 -5.09 -5.77
C VAL A 77 -0.26 -3.82 -5.01
N PHE A 78 -1.46 -3.80 -4.47
CA PHE A 78 -1.91 -2.78 -3.52
C PHE A 78 -1.76 -3.34 -2.10
N VAL A 79 -0.95 -2.69 -1.28
CA VAL A 79 -0.77 -3.02 0.13
C VAL A 79 -1.37 -1.92 0.98
N LEU A 80 -2.31 -2.28 1.85
CA LEU A 80 -2.85 -1.38 2.87
C LEU A 80 -2.14 -1.63 4.20
N TYR A 81 -1.42 -0.62 4.69
CA TYR A 81 -0.93 -0.60 6.06
C TYR A 81 -2.07 -0.18 6.98
N PHE A 82 -2.58 -1.12 7.76
CA PHE A 82 -3.76 -0.91 8.59
C PHE A 82 -3.36 -0.67 10.05
N SER A 83 -3.59 0.55 10.53
CA SER A 83 -3.44 0.94 11.92
C SER A 83 -4.79 1.42 12.48
N SER A 84 -4.83 1.74 13.77
CA SER A 84 -6.02 2.36 14.38
C SER A 84 -6.45 3.66 13.67
N LYS A 85 -5.50 4.35 13.05
CA LYS A 85 -5.76 5.60 12.33
C LYS A 85 -6.38 5.37 10.95
N THR A 86 -6.21 4.18 10.39
CA THR A 86 -6.78 3.80 9.09
C THR A 86 -8.31 3.76 9.13
N LEU A 87 -8.89 3.40 10.28
CA LEU A 87 -10.35 3.35 10.46
C LEU A 87 -11.05 4.66 10.12
N ASN A 88 -10.39 5.78 10.34
CA ASN A 88 -10.91 7.12 10.07
C ASN A 88 -10.36 7.75 8.78
N SER A 89 -9.61 6.98 7.99
CA SER A 89 -9.03 7.47 6.75
C SER A 89 -9.96 7.23 5.57
N GLN A 90 -10.57 8.29 5.08
CA GLN A 90 -11.38 8.25 3.87
C GLN A 90 -10.54 7.90 2.64
N TRP A 91 -9.31 8.40 2.57
CA TRP A 91 -8.39 8.13 1.46
C TRP A 91 -8.00 6.67 1.36
N CYS A 92 -7.67 6.02 2.47
CA CYS A 92 -7.32 4.59 2.46
C CYS A 92 -8.49 3.74 1.95
N ALA A 93 -9.70 4.02 2.41
CA ALA A 93 -10.91 3.32 1.96
C ALA A 93 -11.19 3.54 0.46
N TRP A 94 -11.04 4.76 0.00
CA TRP A 94 -11.22 5.10 -1.41
C TRP A 94 -10.19 4.42 -2.31
N GLU A 95 -8.92 4.46 -1.93
CA GLU A 95 -7.81 3.82 -2.67
C GLU A 95 -8.01 2.31 -2.76
N LEU A 96 -8.38 1.67 -1.64
CA LEU A 96 -8.68 0.25 -1.60
C LEU A 96 -9.82 -0.12 -2.55
N GLY A 97 -10.90 0.63 -2.50
CA GLY A 97 -12.06 0.41 -3.37
C GLY A 97 -11.71 0.57 -4.85
N TYR A 98 -10.91 1.55 -5.18
CA TYR A 98 -10.43 1.75 -6.56
C TYR A 98 -9.54 0.59 -7.02
N ALA A 99 -8.59 0.17 -6.20
CA ALA A 99 -7.69 -0.95 -6.50
C ALA A 99 -8.47 -2.25 -6.73
N ASP A 100 -9.47 -2.51 -5.89
CA ASP A 100 -10.35 -3.67 -6.02
C ASP A 100 -11.15 -3.61 -7.33
N ALA A 101 -11.76 -2.47 -7.63
CA ALA A 101 -12.57 -2.28 -8.83
C ALA A 101 -11.81 -2.51 -10.13
N ILE A 102 -10.53 -2.20 -10.18
CA ILE A 102 -9.69 -2.43 -11.37
C ILE A 102 -8.98 -3.79 -11.36
N GLY A 103 -9.28 -4.65 -10.38
CA GLY A 103 -8.76 -6.02 -10.33
C GLY A 103 -7.33 -6.16 -9.83
N LYS A 104 -6.81 -5.21 -9.05
CA LYS A 104 -5.48 -5.33 -8.46
C LYS A 104 -5.43 -6.44 -7.41
N LYS A 105 -4.28 -7.10 -7.31
CA LYS A 105 -3.99 -7.92 -6.14
C LYS A 105 -3.86 -7.04 -4.93
N ILE A 106 -4.54 -7.40 -3.85
CA ILE A 106 -4.62 -6.63 -2.62
C ILE A 106 -4.23 -7.50 -1.45
N CYS A 107 -3.40 -6.97 -0.57
CA CYS A 107 -3.15 -7.57 0.74
C CYS A 107 -3.10 -6.47 1.81
N ILE A 108 -3.32 -6.87 3.05
CA ILE A 108 -3.37 -5.96 4.19
C ILE A 108 -2.32 -6.35 5.21
N TYR A 109 -1.54 -5.38 5.67
CA TYR A 109 -0.67 -5.52 6.81
C TYR A 109 -1.31 -4.86 8.02
N PHE A 110 -1.59 -5.63 9.06
CA PHE A 110 -2.13 -5.10 10.31
C PHE A 110 -1.00 -4.74 11.26
N SER A 111 -1.03 -3.52 11.75
CA SER A 111 -0.12 -3.05 12.80
C SER A 111 -0.26 -3.92 14.05
N GLU A 112 0.86 -4.25 14.71
CA GLU A 112 0.90 -5.14 15.89
C GLU A 112 0.00 -4.70 17.05
N LYS A 113 -0.31 -3.41 17.11
CA LYS A 113 -1.09 -2.81 18.22
C LYS A 113 -2.57 -2.62 17.90
N ILE A 114 -3.05 -3.12 16.79
CA ILE A 114 -4.46 -2.91 16.42
C ILE A 114 -5.36 -3.94 17.06
N ASP A 115 -6.48 -3.47 17.61
CA ASP A 115 -7.57 -4.34 18.08
C ASP A 115 -8.37 -4.83 16.87
N ARG A 116 -8.25 -6.11 16.57
CA ARG A 116 -8.92 -6.71 15.41
C ARG A 116 -10.44 -6.79 15.55
N THR A 117 -10.97 -6.70 16.76
CA THR A 117 -12.42 -6.78 17.00
C THR A 117 -13.18 -5.58 16.48
N ILE A 118 -12.52 -4.42 16.36
CA ILE A 118 -13.14 -3.17 15.86
C ILE A 118 -12.99 -3.00 14.34
N ILE A 119 -12.28 -3.88 13.68
CA ILE A 119 -12.03 -3.78 12.23
C ILE A 119 -13.28 -4.22 11.47
N PRO A 120 -13.80 -3.38 10.54
CA PRO A 120 -14.91 -3.80 9.68
C PRO A 120 -14.59 -5.09 8.93
N LYS A 121 -15.57 -6.00 8.87
CA LYS A 121 -15.39 -7.35 8.30
C LYS A 121 -14.96 -7.36 6.84
N PHE A 122 -15.29 -6.34 6.06
CA PHE A 122 -14.92 -6.30 4.64
C PHE A 122 -13.40 -6.25 4.42
N TYR A 123 -12.61 -5.78 5.38
CA TYR A 123 -11.16 -5.86 5.28
C TYR A 123 -10.63 -7.29 5.36
N SER A 124 -11.36 -8.19 5.99
CA SER A 124 -10.95 -9.59 6.13
C SER A 124 -11.11 -10.45 4.87
N ILE A 125 -11.72 -9.90 3.82
CA ILE A 125 -11.80 -10.58 2.52
C ILE A 125 -10.45 -10.61 1.79
N TYR A 126 -9.53 -9.74 2.17
CA TYR A 126 -8.21 -9.65 1.56
C TYR A 126 -7.18 -10.47 2.34
N PRO A 127 -6.22 -11.11 1.64
CA PRO A 127 -5.15 -11.83 2.31
C PRO A 127 -4.28 -10.90 3.16
N GLU A 128 -3.70 -11.44 4.21
CA GLU A 128 -2.86 -10.72 5.16
C GLU A 128 -1.39 -10.86 4.80
N LEU A 129 -0.67 -9.74 4.82
CA LEU A 129 0.78 -9.70 4.64
C LEU A 129 1.47 -9.77 6.00
N HIS A 130 2.45 -10.65 6.11
CA HIS A 130 3.30 -10.78 7.29
C HIS A 130 4.75 -10.43 6.96
N LEU A 131 5.41 -9.76 7.90
CA LEU A 131 6.84 -9.46 7.85
C LEU A 131 7.57 -10.23 8.94
N SER A 132 8.49 -11.08 8.51
CA SER A 132 9.49 -11.71 9.36
C SER A 132 10.84 -11.60 8.65
N GLU A 133 11.62 -12.65 8.58
CA GLU A 133 12.81 -12.66 7.72
C GLU A 133 12.44 -12.50 6.24
N ASN A 134 11.28 -13.04 5.85
CA ASN A 134 10.71 -12.90 4.51
C ASN A 134 9.35 -12.19 4.57
N ILE A 135 8.93 -11.66 3.42
CA ILE A 135 7.57 -11.15 3.23
C ILE A 135 6.70 -12.33 2.79
N THR A 136 5.66 -12.63 3.54
CA THR A 136 4.74 -13.72 3.24
C THR A 136 3.30 -13.24 3.19
N ILE A 137 2.46 -13.97 2.45
CA ILE A 137 1.02 -13.74 2.37
C ILE A 137 0.30 -14.94 2.98
N GLU A 138 -0.55 -14.67 3.95
CA GLU A 138 -1.43 -15.69 4.50
C GLU A 138 -2.61 -15.91 3.55
N VAL A 139 -2.67 -17.09 2.95
CA VAL A 139 -3.70 -17.46 1.96
C VAL A 139 -4.95 -18.00 2.66
N ASP A 140 -4.74 -18.75 3.72
CA ASP A 140 -5.79 -19.24 4.62
C ASP A 140 -5.20 -19.36 6.03
N LYS A 141 -6.00 -19.77 7.00
CA LYS A 141 -5.58 -19.88 8.40
C LYS A 141 -4.42 -20.85 8.66
N GLN A 142 -4.03 -21.67 7.67
CA GLN A 142 -3.07 -22.75 7.83
C GLN A 142 -1.86 -22.64 6.90
N SER A 143 -1.89 -21.77 5.88
CA SER A 143 -0.82 -21.68 4.89
C SER A 143 -0.46 -20.25 4.54
N SER A 144 0.83 -20.02 4.31
CA SER A 144 1.36 -18.77 3.80
C SER A 144 2.24 -19.03 2.57
N ILE A 145 2.35 -18.01 1.71
CA ILE A 145 3.16 -18.05 0.51
C ILE A 145 4.13 -16.89 0.54
N ILE A 146 5.33 -17.10 -0.03
CA ILE A 146 6.27 -16.00 -0.24
C ILE A 146 5.62 -14.95 -1.15
N PHE A 147 5.79 -13.67 -0.79
CA PHE A 147 5.13 -12.54 -1.46
C PHE A 147 5.36 -12.54 -2.98
N ASN A 148 6.60 -12.76 -3.44
CA ASN A 148 6.90 -12.77 -4.87
C ASN A 148 6.16 -13.89 -5.61
N ASP A 149 6.03 -15.06 -5.01
CA ASP A 149 5.29 -16.17 -5.60
C ASP A 149 3.80 -15.85 -5.70
N TRP A 150 3.24 -15.27 -4.66
CA TRP A 150 1.84 -14.83 -4.65
C TRP A 150 1.59 -13.71 -5.67
N LYS A 151 2.47 -12.72 -5.73
CA LYS A 151 2.39 -11.59 -6.67
C LYS A 151 2.34 -12.08 -8.12
N ASN A 152 3.10 -13.11 -8.45
CA ASN A 152 3.24 -13.60 -9.80
C ASN A 152 2.21 -14.69 -10.18
N ARG A 153 1.35 -15.11 -9.25
CA ARG A 153 0.27 -16.04 -9.57
C ARG A 153 -0.76 -15.40 -10.49
N SER A 154 -1.24 -16.18 -11.45
CA SER A 154 -2.43 -15.81 -12.23
C SER A 154 -3.64 -15.73 -11.30
N SER A 155 -4.42 -14.70 -11.46
CA SER A 155 -5.69 -14.54 -10.73
C SER A 155 -6.74 -15.55 -11.20
#